data_b7f65021278a58be0dfbfbd91a373cc2
#
_entry.id   b7f65021278a58be0dfbfbd91a373cc2
#
_cell.length_a   1.000
_cell.length_b   1.000
_cell.length_c   1.000
_cell.angle_alpha   90.00
_cell.angle_beta   90.00
_cell.angle_gamma   90.00
#
_symmetry.space_group_name_H-M   'P 1'
#
loop_
_entity.id
_entity.type
_entity.pdbx_description
1 polymer ?
#
loop_
_entity_poly.entity_id
_entity_poly.type
_entity_poly.pdbx_seq_one_letter_code
_entity_poly.pdbx_strand_id
1 'polypeptide(L)'
;MVRSTADYVLCCVFLFSFVTLIELLRMKNILLTLVILISSHLMLSAQSSRGAHNCPDTIATIEAPFEMPQLQRPQIGTDEVVVKGLREELTATARNTHHIQKAIDCMAQLGGGRIVVPAGNWPVARIVLKSHIELHLSEGARLQFSGEIDDYLPAVFTRDEGTEVMSTGAFIYACNASHIALTGRGVIAGPEGDCTLIRTNYPRQANAERLVDPATPVTMRIFDGKPEHAGGAVFLPKSFAPIHCNNVLVENVTFDHSLYWNVVPQYCDTVIIRGVTVNSFGRGRTDGIDVESSRNVLIEYCTLDCQDDCFTMKSRRGEEGRNINRPTENVVVRHCIALRGASGIVCGTETSGGIRNIYCHDCLFDGTDQAIRLKTRRTRGGTTERVWVNDIEARNILHYGICVDMLGSLRWEGELSRRHPDMNNRSSLDTLGAIAIPTIRSVYINNVHIDGCRSFLKILGLPERKVKDFFIGIVAFVVRNWDWFAMPSSST
;
A
#
# COMPACT_ATOMS: atom_id res chain seq x y z
N MET A 1 18.14 38.67 74.85
CA MET A 1 18.03 37.73 73.77
C MET A 1 17.24 38.39 72.64
N VAL A 2 17.92 39.06 71.78
CA VAL A 2 17.27 39.70 70.62
C VAL A 2 17.76 38.92 69.39
N ARG A 3 16.93 38.07 68.82
CA ARG A 3 17.15 37.50 67.48
C ARG A 3 16.70 38.49 66.44
N SER A 4 17.57 38.82 65.58
CA SER A 4 17.44 39.95 64.64
C SER A 4 16.33 39.71 63.59
N THR A 5 15.58 40.76 63.35
CA THR A 5 14.54 40.86 62.30
C THR A 5 15.10 40.71 60.86
N ALA A 6 16.42 40.60 60.70
CA ALA A 6 17.08 40.43 59.43
C ALA A 6 16.89 39.03 58.78
N ASP A 7 16.80 37.99 59.61
CA ASP A 7 16.69 36.61 59.10
C ASP A 7 15.30 36.29 58.51
N TYR A 8 14.24 36.95 58.97
CA TYR A 8 12.89 36.79 58.42
C TYR A 8 12.67 37.49 57.10
N VAL A 9 13.33 38.64 56.87
CA VAL A 9 13.23 39.39 55.61
C VAL A 9 13.98 38.62 54.51
N LEU A 10 15.13 38.00 54.79
CA LEU A 10 15.88 37.21 53.80
C LEU A 10 15.11 35.96 53.41
N CYS A 11 14.44 35.29 54.35
CA CYS A 11 13.66 34.10 54.03
C CYS A 11 12.40 34.41 53.20
N CYS A 12 11.73 35.52 53.46
CA CYS A 12 10.59 35.97 52.66
C CYS A 12 10.96 36.43 51.25
N VAL A 13 12.11 37.08 51.04
CA VAL A 13 12.58 37.48 49.73
C VAL A 13 13.01 36.25 48.90
N PHE A 14 13.65 35.22 49.50
CA PHE A 14 13.99 33.96 48.80
C PHE A 14 12.73 33.14 48.47
N LEU A 15 11.74 33.08 49.34
CA LEU A 15 10.47 32.41 49.03
C LEU A 15 9.67 33.13 47.93
N PHE A 16 9.64 34.43 47.95
CA PHE A 16 8.96 35.24 46.91
C PHE A 16 9.65 35.10 45.54
N SER A 17 10.98 35.07 45.48
CA SER A 17 11.74 34.83 44.27
C SER A 17 11.56 33.40 43.73
N PHE A 18 11.42 32.39 44.60
CA PHE A 18 11.23 31.01 44.23
C PHE A 18 9.80 30.73 43.69
N VAL A 19 8.79 31.37 44.28
CA VAL A 19 7.39 31.28 43.82
C VAL A 19 7.23 31.98 42.45
N THR A 20 7.81 33.16 42.25
CA THR A 20 7.78 33.83 40.95
C THR A 20 8.56 33.07 39.87
N LEU A 21 9.64 32.40 40.19
CA LEU A 21 10.37 31.57 39.26
C LEU A 21 9.57 30.29 38.86
N ILE A 22 8.89 29.65 39.78
CA ILE A 22 8.02 28.51 39.53
C ILE A 22 6.82 28.91 38.66
N GLU A 23 6.20 30.07 38.93
CA GLU A 23 5.11 30.58 38.09
C GLU A 23 5.57 30.96 36.69
N LEU A 24 6.74 31.57 36.52
CA LEU A 24 7.35 31.85 35.22
C LEU A 24 7.66 30.58 34.42
N LEU A 25 8.14 29.51 35.08
CA LEU A 25 8.38 28.22 34.48
C LEU A 25 7.07 27.52 34.08
N ARG A 26 6.01 27.62 34.90
CA ARG A 26 4.67 27.13 34.57
C ARG A 26 4.07 27.91 33.40
N MET A 27 4.18 29.20 33.36
CA MET A 27 3.72 30.03 32.22
C MET A 27 4.49 29.72 30.93
N LYS A 28 5.80 29.50 30.99
CA LYS A 28 6.60 29.05 29.82
C LYS A 28 6.14 27.71 29.31
N ASN A 29 5.89 26.76 30.19
CA ASN A 29 5.39 25.43 29.80
C ASN A 29 3.98 25.49 29.22
N ILE A 30 3.10 26.31 29.80
CA ILE A 30 1.74 26.54 29.26
C ILE A 30 1.82 27.22 27.90
N LEU A 31 2.67 28.24 27.72
CA LEU A 31 2.85 28.92 26.44
C LEU A 31 3.44 27.98 25.38
N LEU A 32 4.41 27.13 25.73
CA LEU A 32 4.98 26.13 24.84
C LEU A 32 3.94 25.09 24.44
N THR A 33 3.12 24.62 25.38
CA THR A 33 2.01 23.69 25.10
C THR A 33 0.95 24.36 24.23
N LEU A 34 0.63 25.61 24.46
CA LEU A 34 -0.32 26.37 23.61
C LEU A 34 0.22 26.58 22.18
N VAL A 35 1.50 26.90 22.03
CA VAL A 35 2.15 27.03 20.73
C VAL A 35 2.17 25.68 19.97
N ILE A 36 2.44 24.59 20.67
CA ILE A 36 2.39 23.24 20.09
C ILE A 36 0.95 22.89 19.69
N LEU A 37 -0.05 23.19 20.52
CA LEU A 37 -1.47 22.96 20.23
C LEU A 37 -1.97 23.84 19.06
N ILE A 38 -1.57 25.10 18.99
CA ILE A 38 -1.94 25.99 17.89
C ILE A 38 -1.26 25.59 16.59
N SER A 39 0.02 25.21 16.63
CA SER A 39 0.72 24.71 15.44
C SER A 39 0.14 23.37 14.98
N SER A 40 -0.23 22.47 15.88
CA SER A 40 -0.91 21.20 15.52
C SER A 40 -2.31 21.45 14.96
N HIS A 41 -3.09 22.42 15.50
CA HIS A 41 -4.40 22.79 14.92
C HIS A 41 -4.28 23.48 13.56
N LEU A 42 -3.29 24.32 13.33
CA LEU A 42 -3.03 24.93 12.03
C LEU A 42 -2.55 23.91 10.99
N MET A 43 -1.74 22.93 11.40
CA MET A 43 -1.37 21.79 10.54
C MET A 43 -2.57 20.89 10.26
N LEU A 44 -3.41 20.59 11.26
CA LEU A 44 -4.62 19.77 11.11
C LEU A 44 -5.64 20.39 10.15
N SER A 45 -5.88 21.72 10.22
CA SER A 45 -6.80 22.41 9.32
C SER A 45 -6.28 22.46 7.88
N ALA A 46 -4.97 22.48 7.68
CA ALA A 46 -4.35 22.45 6.37
C ALA A 46 -4.35 21.03 5.76
N GLN A 47 -4.34 19.96 6.57
CA GLN A 47 -4.34 18.58 6.10
C GLN A 47 -5.74 17.99 5.89
N SER A 48 -6.75 18.41 6.65
CA SER A 48 -8.13 17.89 6.49
C SER A 48 -8.78 18.22 5.13
N SER A 49 -8.18 19.13 4.36
CA SER A 49 -8.64 19.50 3.00
C SER A 49 -7.87 18.78 1.86
N ARG A 50 -6.91 17.90 2.18
CA ARG A 50 -6.02 17.27 1.20
C ARG A 50 -6.46 15.85 0.81
N GLY A 51 -7.74 15.67 0.46
CA GLY A 51 -8.24 14.42 -0.13
C GLY A 51 -8.06 14.39 -1.67
N ALA A 52 -8.42 13.27 -2.29
CA ALA A 52 -8.35 13.08 -3.75
C ALA A 52 -8.97 14.22 -4.57
N HIS A 53 -10.01 14.89 -4.03
CA HIS A 53 -10.68 16.02 -4.67
C HIS A 53 -9.83 17.30 -4.75
N ASN A 54 -8.71 17.39 -4.05
CA ASN A 54 -7.81 18.54 -4.02
C ASN A 54 -6.46 18.25 -4.72
N CYS A 55 -6.39 17.24 -5.57
CA CYS A 55 -5.18 16.96 -6.34
C CYS A 55 -4.90 18.09 -7.34
N PRO A 56 -3.77 18.79 -7.25
CA PRO A 56 -3.43 19.86 -8.18
C PRO A 56 -3.27 19.33 -9.62
N ASP A 57 -3.54 20.16 -10.62
CA ASP A 57 -3.35 19.78 -12.02
C ASP A 57 -1.88 19.50 -12.36
N THR A 58 -0.97 20.22 -11.73
CA THR A 58 0.48 20.10 -11.95
C THR A 58 1.12 19.18 -10.91
N ILE A 59 2.11 18.39 -11.35
CA ILE A 59 2.97 17.63 -10.45
C ILE A 59 4.05 18.57 -9.94
N ALA A 60 4.06 18.81 -8.62
CA ALA A 60 5.10 19.58 -7.98
C ALA A 60 6.44 18.82 -8.03
N THR A 61 7.55 19.56 -7.96
CA THR A 61 8.91 18.99 -7.88
C THR A 61 8.95 17.85 -6.85
N ILE A 62 9.53 16.73 -7.25
CA ILE A 62 9.68 15.56 -6.39
C ILE A 62 11.01 15.72 -5.65
N GLU A 63 10.90 16.02 -4.36
CA GLU A 63 12.04 16.08 -3.45
C GLU A 63 12.11 14.77 -2.65
N ALA A 64 13.30 14.19 -2.54
CA ALA A 64 13.52 12.96 -1.80
C ALA A 64 14.94 12.93 -1.19
N PRO A 65 15.18 12.21 -0.09
CA PRO A 65 16.51 12.04 0.50
C PRO A 65 17.43 11.09 -0.30
N PHE A 66 17.09 10.85 -1.54
CA PHE A 66 17.83 10.04 -2.52
C PHE A 66 17.62 10.63 -3.91
N GLU A 67 18.43 10.21 -4.86
CA GLU A 67 18.26 10.61 -6.26
C GLU A 67 16.95 10.05 -6.82
N MET A 68 16.04 10.94 -7.19
CA MET A 68 14.73 10.65 -7.75
C MET A 68 14.52 11.46 -9.02
N PRO A 69 14.23 10.82 -10.16
CA PRO A 69 13.94 11.56 -11.39
C PRO A 69 12.64 12.37 -11.25
N GLN A 70 12.58 13.51 -11.95
CA GLN A 70 11.33 14.25 -12.09
C GLN A 70 10.44 13.54 -13.10
N LEU A 71 9.33 12.97 -12.63
CA LEU A 71 8.45 12.17 -13.45
C LEU A 71 7.55 13.06 -14.32
N GLN A 72 7.35 12.64 -15.55
CA GLN A 72 6.49 13.33 -16.52
C GLN A 72 5.27 12.47 -16.86
N ARG A 73 4.16 13.13 -17.18
CA ARG A 73 2.96 12.43 -17.67
C ARG A 73 3.29 11.63 -18.92
N PRO A 74 2.61 10.50 -19.16
CA PRO A 74 2.76 9.73 -20.39
C PRO A 74 2.48 10.59 -21.63
N GLN A 75 3.23 10.32 -22.70
CA GLN A 75 2.98 10.93 -24.00
C GLN A 75 1.89 10.13 -24.71
N ILE A 76 0.70 10.69 -24.75
CA ILE A 76 -0.49 10.13 -25.40
C ILE A 76 -0.81 10.98 -26.62
N GLY A 77 -1.25 10.36 -27.71
CA GLY A 77 -1.74 11.07 -28.90
C GLY A 77 -2.93 11.99 -28.57
N THR A 78 -3.16 12.97 -29.43
CA THR A 78 -4.25 13.95 -29.23
C THR A 78 -5.61 13.47 -29.74
N ASP A 79 -5.63 12.38 -30.47
CA ASP A 79 -6.87 11.79 -30.99
C ASP A 79 -7.74 11.24 -29.87
N GLU A 80 -9.05 11.44 -30.00
CA GLU A 80 -10.03 11.04 -28.99
C GLU A 80 -11.20 10.30 -29.62
N VAL A 81 -11.64 9.23 -28.97
CA VAL A 81 -12.82 8.45 -29.33
C VAL A 81 -13.73 8.28 -28.12
N VAL A 82 -14.99 8.73 -28.25
CA VAL A 82 -16.03 8.48 -27.24
C VAL A 82 -16.71 7.14 -27.53
N VAL A 83 -16.61 6.21 -26.58
CA VAL A 83 -17.20 4.87 -26.72
C VAL A 83 -18.72 4.94 -26.71
N LYS A 84 -19.35 4.25 -27.66
CA LYS A 84 -20.82 4.05 -27.71
C LYS A 84 -21.09 2.58 -27.37
N GLY A 85 -21.95 2.31 -26.41
CA GLY A 85 -22.30 0.97 -25.97
C GLY A 85 -23.70 0.86 -25.43
N LEU A 86 -24.16 -0.37 -25.26
CA LEU A 86 -25.45 -0.68 -24.62
C LEU A 86 -25.22 -0.65 -23.10
N ARG A 87 -25.73 0.36 -22.43
CA ARG A 87 -25.37 0.72 -21.06
C ARG A 87 -26.11 -0.06 -19.97
N GLU A 88 -27.27 -0.64 -20.27
CA GLU A 88 -28.24 -1.08 -19.25
C GLU A 88 -28.65 -2.55 -19.33
N GLU A 89 -28.28 -3.31 -20.35
CA GLU A 89 -28.65 -4.71 -20.49
C GLU A 89 -27.65 -5.64 -19.78
N LEU A 90 -28.14 -6.59 -18.98
CA LEU A 90 -27.32 -7.60 -18.32
C LEU A 90 -26.48 -8.46 -19.29
N THR A 91 -26.94 -8.60 -20.53
CA THR A 91 -26.18 -9.24 -21.63
C THR A 91 -25.17 -8.29 -22.27
N ALA A 92 -25.03 -7.08 -21.76
CA ALA A 92 -24.16 -6.04 -22.33
C ALA A 92 -22.67 -6.24 -22.04
N THR A 93 -22.29 -7.08 -21.06
CA THR A 93 -20.87 -7.23 -20.63
C THR A 93 -19.95 -7.51 -21.82
N ALA A 94 -20.21 -8.55 -22.59
CA ALA A 94 -19.39 -8.91 -23.74
C ALA A 94 -19.36 -7.80 -24.81
N ARG A 95 -20.49 -7.16 -25.07
CA ARG A 95 -20.61 -6.08 -26.08
C ARG A 95 -19.88 -4.82 -25.64
N ASN A 96 -20.09 -4.38 -24.41
CA ASN A 96 -19.39 -3.19 -23.87
C ASN A 96 -17.89 -3.42 -23.84
N THR A 97 -17.44 -4.59 -23.36
CA THR A 97 -16.04 -4.97 -23.35
C THR A 97 -15.46 -4.95 -24.77
N HIS A 98 -16.18 -5.54 -25.74
CA HIS A 98 -15.78 -5.55 -27.13
C HIS A 98 -15.66 -4.13 -27.72
N HIS A 99 -16.64 -3.24 -27.45
CA HIS A 99 -16.62 -1.87 -27.94
C HIS A 99 -15.44 -1.07 -27.37
N ILE A 100 -15.21 -1.16 -26.06
CA ILE A 100 -14.06 -0.49 -25.42
C ILE A 100 -12.75 -1.07 -25.95
N GLN A 101 -12.63 -2.41 -26.00
CA GLN A 101 -11.42 -3.06 -26.48
C GLN A 101 -11.12 -2.76 -27.95
N LYS A 102 -12.15 -2.77 -28.80
CA LYS A 102 -12.00 -2.42 -30.20
C LYS A 102 -11.54 -0.97 -30.38
N ALA A 103 -12.10 -0.03 -29.60
CA ALA A 103 -11.65 1.36 -29.63
C ALA A 103 -10.17 1.48 -29.23
N ILE A 104 -9.75 0.79 -28.15
CA ILE A 104 -8.35 0.72 -27.73
C ILE A 104 -7.49 0.14 -28.83
N ASP A 105 -7.90 -0.98 -29.44
CA ASP A 105 -7.13 -1.70 -30.48
C ASP A 105 -6.95 -0.86 -31.73
N CYS A 106 -7.98 -0.21 -32.20
CA CYS A 106 -7.94 0.67 -33.36
C CYS A 106 -7.08 1.91 -33.09
N MET A 107 -7.27 2.56 -31.94
CA MET A 107 -6.49 3.75 -31.57
C MET A 107 -5.00 3.43 -31.41
N ALA A 108 -4.67 2.28 -30.82
CA ALA A 108 -3.27 1.85 -30.69
C ALA A 108 -2.61 1.61 -32.07
N GLN A 109 -3.35 1.11 -33.08
CA GLN A 109 -2.87 0.96 -34.45
C GLN A 109 -2.61 2.30 -35.14
N LEU A 110 -3.34 3.35 -34.74
CA LEU A 110 -3.19 4.72 -35.26
C LEU A 110 -2.07 5.51 -34.54
N GLY A 111 -1.40 4.91 -33.57
CA GLY A 111 -0.29 5.55 -32.84
C GLY A 111 -0.65 6.01 -31.42
N GLY A 112 -1.89 5.77 -30.99
CA GLY A 112 -2.34 6.09 -29.64
C GLY A 112 -3.35 7.24 -29.57
N GLY A 113 -3.94 7.45 -28.38
CA GLY A 113 -4.91 8.49 -28.14
C GLY A 113 -5.78 8.18 -26.92
N ARG A 114 -6.81 8.99 -26.73
CA ARG A 114 -7.74 8.92 -25.61
C ARG A 114 -9.01 8.16 -25.98
N ILE A 115 -9.37 7.18 -25.16
CA ILE A 115 -10.64 6.47 -25.22
C ILE A 115 -11.52 6.97 -24.08
N VAL A 116 -12.59 7.67 -24.39
CA VAL A 116 -13.50 8.24 -23.40
C VAL A 116 -14.70 7.32 -23.18
N VAL A 117 -14.89 6.88 -21.94
CA VAL A 117 -16.09 6.19 -21.49
C VAL A 117 -17.01 7.23 -20.86
N PRO A 118 -18.17 7.55 -21.48
CA PRO A 118 -19.08 8.55 -20.97
C PRO A 118 -19.85 8.07 -19.73
N ALA A 119 -20.50 9.00 -19.03
CA ALA A 119 -21.35 8.71 -17.87
C ALA A 119 -22.34 7.59 -18.15
N GLY A 120 -22.59 6.75 -17.16
CA GLY A 120 -23.48 5.60 -17.21
C GLY A 120 -22.86 4.36 -16.58
N ASN A 121 -23.68 3.32 -16.37
CA ASN A 121 -23.22 2.03 -15.89
C ASN A 121 -22.82 1.14 -17.07
N TRP A 122 -21.60 0.63 -17.05
CA TRP A 122 -20.98 -0.15 -18.10
C TRP A 122 -20.59 -1.52 -17.56
N PRO A 123 -21.47 -2.54 -17.65
CA PRO A 123 -21.06 -3.92 -17.38
C PRO A 123 -19.94 -4.33 -18.35
N VAL A 124 -18.81 -4.78 -17.82
CA VAL A 124 -17.62 -5.12 -18.60
C VAL A 124 -16.88 -6.35 -18.02
N ALA A 125 -16.12 -7.00 -18.87
CA ALA A 125 -15.10 -7.99 -18.51
C ALA A 125 -13.72 -7.34 -18.58
N ARG A 126 -12.64 -8.17 -18.56
CA ARG A 126 -11.27 -7.67 -18.63
C ARG A 126 -11.03 -6.74 -19.81
N ILE A 127 -10.49 -5.56 -19.54
CA ILE A 127 -10.02 -4.58 -20.53
C ILE A 127 -8.48 -4.61 -20.56
N VAL A 128 -7.91 -4.63 -21.77
CA VAL A 128 -6.46 -4.68 -21.99
C VAL A 128 -5.98 -3.37 -22.58
N LEU A 129 -5.19 -2.60 -21.84
CA LEU A 129 -4.57 -1.37 -22.33
C LEU A 129 -3.36 -1.69 -23.21
N LYS A 130 -3.14 -0.86 -24.19
CA LYS A 130 -1.99 -0.90 -25.12
C LYS A 130 -1.14 0.36 -25.01
N SER A 131 0.04 0.33 -25.57
CA SER A 131 0.93 1.49 -25.56
C SER A 131 0.27 2.72 -26.17
N HIS A 132 0.58 3.89 -25.59
CA HIS A 132 0.09 5.20 -25.99
C HIS A 132 -1.44 5.38 -25.88
N ILE A 133 -2.10 4.62 -24.99
CA ILE A 133 -3.56 4.70 -24.76
C ILE A 133 -3.84 5.33 -23.40
N GLU A 134 -4.73 6.30 -23.41
CA GLU A 134 -5.42 6.80 -22.22
C GLU A 134 -6.87 6.26 -22.22
N LEU A 135 -7.22 5.50 -21.19
CA LEU A 135 -8.60 5.17 -20.88
C LEU A 135 -9.12 6.23 -19.91
N HIS A 136 -10.01 7.09 -20.40
CA HIS A 136 -10.59 8.18 -19.64
C HIS A 136 -12.03 7.88 -19.24
N LEU A 137 -12.30 7.85 -17.93
CA LEU A 137 -13.62 7.64 -17.39
C LEU A 137 -14.23 9.00 -17.02
N SER A 138 -15.23 9.45 -17.79
CA SER A 138 -15.95 10.68 -17.48
C SER A 138 -16.58 10.62 -16.09
N GLU A 139 -16.83 11.76 -15.48
CA GLU A 139 -17.60 11.82 -14.25
C GLU A 139 -18.98 11.13 -14.45
N GLY A 140 -19.35 10.27 -13.49
CA GLY A 140 -20.56 9.43 -13.60
C GLY A 140 -20.39 8.17 -14.45
N ALA A 141 -19.24 7.91 -15.06
CA ALA A 141 -18.96 6.62 -15.69
C ALA A 141 -18.64 5.57 -14.60
N ARG A 142 -19.29 4.39 -14.67
CA ARG A 142 -19.02 3.25 -13.80
C ARG A 142 -18.73 2.02 -14.66
N LEU A 143 -17.48 1.54 -14.66
CA LEU A 143 -17.13 0.25 -15.21
C LEU A 143 -17.44 -0.81 -14.15
N GLN A 144 -18.53 -1.55 -14.32
CA GLN A 144 -18.94 -2.63 -13.43
C GLN A 144 -18.39 -3.96 -13.95
N PHE A 145 -17.32 -4.45 -13.32
CA PHE A 145 -16.64 -5.66 -13.77
C PHE A 145 -17.42 -6.92 -13.40
N SER A 146 -17.43 -7.87 -14.34
CA SER A 146 -18.06 -9.18 -14.18
C SER A 146 -17.40 -9.99 -13.05
N GLY A 147 -18.20 -10.80 -12.39
CA GLY A 147 -17.75 -11.77 -11.40
C GLY A 147 -17.51 -13.19 -11.94
N GLU A 148 -17.64 -13.40 -13.26
CA GLU A 148 -17.54 -14.73 -13.85
C GLU A 148 -16.08 -15.01 -14.31
N ILE A 149 -15.54 -16.18 -13.94
CA ILE A 149 -14.17 -16.58 -14.29
C ILE A 149 -13.95 -16.57 -15.78
N ASP A 150 -14.93 -17.07 -16.56
CA ASP A 150 -14.83 -17.19 -18.00
C ASP A 150 -14.62 -15.83 -18.71
N ASP A 151 -15.09 -14.75 -18.11
CA ASP A 151 -14.90 -13.38 -18.61
C ASP A 151 -13.45 -12.88 -18.48
N TYR A 152 -12.61 -13.63 -17.77
CA TYR A 152 -11.17 -13.35 -17.58
C TYR A 152 -10.26 -14.37 -18.26
N LEU A 153 -10.83 -15.24 -19.09
CA LEU A 153 -10.06 -16.20 -19.88
C LEU A 153 -9.87 -15.71 -21.33
N PRO A 154 -8.82 -16.16 -22.02
CA PRO A 154 -7.79 -17.07 -21.53
C PRO A 154 -6.94 -16.47 -20.40
N ALA A 155 -6.32 -17.34 -19.59
CA ALA A 155 -5.39 -16.93 -18.54
C ALA A 155 -4.26 -16.09 -19.13
N VAL A 156 -3.89 -15.03 -18.40
CA VAL A 156 -2.81 -14.11 -18.79
C VAL A 156 -1.66 -14.18 -17.80
N PHE A 157 -0.47 -13.75 -18.23
CA PHE A 157 0.67 -13.60 -17.33
C PHE A 157 0.32 -12.63 -16.21
N THR A 158 0.53 -13.05 -14.97
CA THR A 158 0.32 -12.23 -13.78
C THR A 158 1.24 -12.70 -12.65
N ARG A 159 1.12 -12.07 -11.50
CA ARG A 159 1.81 -12.49 -10.28
C ARG A 159 0.78 -12.60 -9.16
N ASP A 160 0.85 -13.68 -8.41
CA ASP A 160 0.11 -13.80 -7.15
C ASP A 160 1.08 -13.67 -5.99
N GLU A 161 0.92 -12.62 -5.20
CA GLU A 161 1.79 -12.29 -4.07
C GLU A 161 3.29 -12.45 -4.37
N GLY A 162 3.73 -12.01 -5.55
CA GLY A 162 5.13 -12.04 -5.97
C GLY A 162 5.57 -13.27 -6.76
N THR A 163 4.74 -14.29 -6.94
CA THR A 163 5.01 -15.49 -7.75
C THR A 163 4.39 -15.37 -9.13
N GLU A 164 5.16 -15.64 -10.18
CA GLU A 164 4.71 -15.56 -11.57
C GLU A 164 3.86 -16.75 -11.97
N VAL A 165 2.70 -16.49 -12.56
CA VAL A 165 1.70 -17.47 -12.98
C VAL A 165 0.90 -16.99 -14.19
N MET A 166 0.12 -17.88 -14.79
CA MET A 166 -0.94 -17.60 -15.75
C MET A 166 -2.28 -17.72 -15.05
N SER A 167 -3.05 -16.62 -14.93
CA SER A 167 -4.36 -16.63 -14.27
C SER A 167 -5.25 -15.48 -14.78
N THR A 168 -6.27 -15.06 -14.00
CA THR A 168 -7.25 -14.04 -14.38
C THR A 168 -6.66 -12.65 -14.61
N GLY A 169 -5.49 -12.35 -14.03
CA GLY A 169 -4.79 -11.08 -14.21
C GLY A 169 -5.41 -9.91 -13.44
N ALA A 170 -6.10 -9.04 -14.14
CA ALA A 170 -6.74 -7.84 -13.57
C ALA A 170 -8.00 -7.45 -14.35
N PHE A 171 -8.85 -6.61 -13.74
CA PHE A 171 -9.99 -5.98 -14.41
C PHE A 171 -9.51 -5.11 -15.56
N ILE A 172 -8.60 -4.18 -15.27
CA ILE A 172 -7.89 -3.40 -16.28
C ILE A 172 -6.43 -3.88 -16.26
N TYR A 173 -6.01 -4.46 -17.36
CA TYR A 173 -4.74 -5.16 -17.51
C TYR A 173 -3.86 -4.48 -18.55
N ALA A 174 -2.56 -4.43 -18.32
CA ALA A 174 -1.59 -4.05 -19.33
C ALA A 174 -0.33 -4.90 -19.17
N CYS A 175 0.29 -5.30 -20.27
CA CYS A 175 1.54 -6.05 -20.22
C CYS A 175 2.46 -5.60 -21.36
N ASN A 176 3.72 -5.29 -21.03
CA ASN A 176 4.72 -4.82 -22.00
C ASN A 176 4.26 -3.56 -22.75
N ALA A 177 3.52 -2.66 -22.11
CA ALA A 177 3.03 -1.41 -22.69
C ALA A 177 3.80 -0.21 -22.17
N SER A 178 3.86 0.85 -22.96
CA SER A 178 4.47 2.12 -22.59
C SER A 178 3.52 3.28 -22.82
N HIS A 179 3.66 4.35 -22.03
CA HIS A 179 2.83 5.54 -22.12
C HIS A 179 1.34 5.20 -22.04
N ILE A 180 0.92 4.60 -20.92
CA ILE A 180 -0.47 4.26 -20.67
C ILE A 180 -1.05 5.13 -19.55
N ALA A 181 -2.32 5.47 -19.67
CA ALA A 181 -3.00 6.25 -18.66
C ALA A 181 -4.41 5.71 -18.37
N LEU A 182 -4.80 5.75 -17.10
CA LEU A 182 -6.15 5.52 -16.61
C LEU A 182 -6.57 6.77 -15.84
N THR A 183 -7.50 7.55 -16.39
CA THR A 183 -7.80 8.90 -15.88
C THR A 183 -9.29 9.17 -15.77
N GLY A 184 -9.62 10.34 -15.25
CA GLY A 184 -10.98 10.84 -15.15
C GLY A 184 -11.56 10.71 -13.75
N ARG A 185 -12.88 10.95 -13.61
CA ARG A 185 -13.57 10.90 -12.31
C ARG A 185 -14.61 9.77 -12.23
N GLY A 186 -14.45 8.76 -13.08
CA GLY A 186 -15.31 7.59 -13.06
C GLY A 186 -14.87 6.54 -12.04
N VAL A 187 -15.64 5.46 -11.99
CA VAL A 187 -15.49 4.37 -11.02
C VAL A 187 -15.15 3.06 -11.72
N ILE A 188 -14.16 2.36 -11.21
CA ILE A 188 -13.80 0.98 -11.53
C ILE A 188 -14.34 0.11 -10.40
N ALA A 189 -15.42 -0.63 -10.64
CA ALA A 189 -16.13 -1.39 -9.62
C ALA A 189 -15.96 -2.89 -9.81
N GLY A 190 -15.54 -3.57 -8.75
CA GLY A 190 -15.55 -5.04 -8.70
C GLY A 190 -16.96 -5.61 -8.62
N PRO A 191 -17.12 -6.92 -8.83
CA PRO A 191 -18.42 -7.58 -8.80
C PRO A 191 -19.04 -7.55 -7.41
N GLU A 192 -20.35 -7.38 -7.39
CA GLU A 192 -21.16 -7.45 -6.19
C GLU A 192 -22.01 -8.73 -6.18
N GLY A 193 -22.40 -9.17 -4.98
CA GLY A 193 -23.22 -10.36 -4.80
C GLY A 193 -22.48 -11.67 -5.02
N ASP A 194 -23.26 -12.73 -5.30
CA ASP A 194 -22.74 -14.09 -5.49
C ASP A 194 -22.30 -14.31 -6.94
N CYS A 195 -21.06 -14.71 -7.15
CA CYS A 195 -20.48 -14.95 -8.48
C CYS A 195 -19.36 -16.00 -8.43
N THR A 196 -18.92 -16.49 -9.58
CA THR A 196 -17.93 -17.58 -9.65
C THR A 196 -16.58 -17.19 -9.04
N LEU A 197 -16.11 -15.95 -9.27
CA LEU A 197 -14.88 -15.44 -8.64
C LEU A 197 -14.99 -15.38 -7.11
N ILE A 198 -16.16 -15.03 -6.54
CA ILE A 198 -16.38 -14.98 -5.09
C ILE A 198 -16.52 -16.38 -4.50
N ARG A 199 -17.17 -17.30 -5.22
CA ARG A 199 -17.36 -18.70 -4.79
C ARG A 199 -16.13 -19.56 -4.95
N THR A 200 -15.18 -19.15 -5.79
CA THR A 200 -13.97 -19.94 -5.97
C THR A 200 -13.30 -20.16 -4.63
N ASN A 201 -12.96 -21.43 -4.39
CA ASN A 201 -12.03 -21.81 -3.35
C ASN A 201 -10.65 -21.22 -3.69
N TYR A 202 -10.56 -19.87 -3.69
CA TYR A 202 -9.27 -19.23 -3.57
C TYR A 202 -8.61 -19.91 -2.38
N PRO A 203 -7.48 -20.59 -2.58
CA PRO A 203 -6.88 -21.31 -1.49
C PRO A 203 -6.49 -20.29 -0.43
N ARG A 204 -7.39 -20.01 0.50
CA ARG A 204 -7.21 -19.05 1.61
C ARG A 204 -5.93 -19.29 2.40
N GLN A 205 -5.25 -20.41 2.12
CA GLN A 205 -4.08 -20.90 2.85
C GLN A 205 -2.89 -21.27 1.96
N ALA A 206 -3.05 -21.32 0.65
CA ALA A 206 -1.96 -21.56 -0.29
C ALA A 206 -1.86 -20.37 -1.23
N ASN A 207 -0.76 -19.65 -1.17
CA ASN A 207 -0.37 -18.70 -2.21
C ASN A 207 0.31 -19.48 -3.36
N ALA A 208 0.50 -18.81 -4.49
CA ALA A 208 1.11 -19.42 -5.67
C ALA A 208 2.48 -20.04 -5.38
N GLU A 209 3.29 -19.43 -4.47
CA GLU A 209 4.60 -19.95 -4.06
C GLU A 209 4.56 -21.43 -3.60
N ARG A 210 3.44 -21.87 -3.03
CA ARG A 210 3.28 -23.26 -2.55
C ARG A 210 2.68 -24.21 -3.58
N LEU A 211 1.99 -23.68 -4.56
CA LEU A 211 1.32 -24.44 -5.60
C LEU A 211 2.17 -24.60 -6.85
N VAL A 212 3.23 -23.81 -6.97
CA VAL A 212 4.11 -23.77 -8.13
C VAL A 212 5.42 -24.46 -7.82
N ASP A 213 5.80 -25.40 -8.69
CA ASP A 213 7.18 -25.87 -8.78
C ASP A 213 8.02 -24.79 -9.51
N PRO A 214 9.05 -24.20 -8.88
CA PRO A 214 9.90 -23.19 -9.52
C PRO A 214 10.57 -23.68 -10.83
N ALA A 215 10.76 -24.97 -11.01
CA ALA A 215 11.30 -25.55 -12.24
C ALA A 215 10.30 -25.55 -13.41
N THR A 216 8.99 -25.39 -13.12
CA THR A 216 7.96 -25.31 -14.15
C THR A 216 8.01 -23.98 -14.87
N PRO A 217 8.08 -23.93 -16.22
CA PRO A 217 8.00 -22.68 -16.97
C PRO A 217 6.71 -21.90 -16.65
N VAL A 218 6.78 -20.56 -16.54
CA VAL A 218 5.65 -19.72 -16.13
C VAL A 218 4.42 -19.93 -17.01
N THR A 219 4.60 -20.13 -18.31
CA THR A 219 3.51 -20.38 -19.26
C THR A 219 2.76 -21.68 -19.01
N MET A 220 3.32 -22.59 -18.20
CA MET A 220 2.70 -23.86 -17.79
C MET A 220 2.12 -23.81 -16.38
N ARG A 221 2.33 -22.72 -15.64
CA ARG A 221 1.77 -22.49 -14.30
C ARG A 221 0.37 -21.91 -14.42
N ILE A 222 -0.58 -22.69 -14.93
CA ILE A 222 -1.92 -22.23 -15.31
C ILE A 222 -2.89 -22.42 -14.15
N PHE A 223 -3.58 -21.33 -13.80
CA PHE A 223 -4.60 -21.24 -12.75
C PHE A 223 -5.83 -20.54 -13.34
N ASP A 224 -6.67 -21.29 -14.05
CA ASP A 224 -7.79 -20.79 -14.86
C ASP A 224 -9.16 -21.34 -14.44
N GLY A 225 -9.21 -22.02 -13.28
CA GLY A 225 -10.44 -22.60 -12.77
C GLY A 225 -10.79 -23.98 -13.36
N LYS A 226 -10.01 -24.50 -14.33
CA LYS A 226 -10.28 -25.78 -14.94
C LYS A 226 -9.69 -26.93 -14.12
N PRO A 227 -10.42 -28.03 -13.92
CA PRO A 227 -9.97 -29.15 -13.11
C PRO A 227 -8.60 -29.74 -13.52
N GLU A 228 -8.30 -29.73 -14.82
CA GLU A 228 -7.03 -30.21 -15.39
C GLU A 228 -5.82 -29.32 -15.05
N HIS A 229 -6.08 -28.07 -14.65
CA HIS A 229 -5.05 -27.12 -14.26
C HIS A 229 -5.07 -26.86 -12.75
N ALA A 230 -4.03 -27.31 -12.05
CA ALA A 230 -3.86 -27.11 -10.60
C ALA A 230 -5.12 -27.43 -9.76
N GLY A 231 -5.90 -28.46 -10.18
CA GLY A 231 -7.12 -28.88 -9.48
C GLY A 231 -8.25 -27.86 -9.47
N GLY A 232 -8.32 -27.00 -10.50
CA GLY A 232 -9.35 -25.97 -10.62
C GLY A 232 -9.07 -24.69 -9.81
N ALA A 233 -7.85 -24.50 -9.34
CA ALA A 233 -7.49 -23.27 -8.66
C ALA A 233 -7.48 -22.06 -9.61
N VAL A 234 -7.84 -20.89 -9.08
CA VAL A 234 -7.78 -19.61 -9.79
C VAL A 234 -7.36 -18.51 -8.83
N PHE A 235 -6.54 -17.58 -9.26
CA PHE A 235 -6.19 -16.39 -8.48
C PHE A 235 -7.09 -15.21 -8.88
N LEU A 236 -7.58 -14.48 -7.87
CA LEU A 236 -8.49 -13.36 -8.07
C LEU A 236 -7.83 -12.23 -8.87
N PRO A 237 -8.57 -11.60 -9.79
CA PRO A 237 -8.06 -10.46 -10.54
C PRO A 237 -7.84 -9.25 -9.63
N LYS A 238 -6.77 -8.53 -9.88
CA LYS A 238 -6.51 -7.19 -9.33
C LYS A 238 -7.44 -6.17 -10.02
N SER A 239 -7.62 -4.98 -9.42
CA SER A 239 -8.44 -3.97 -10.10
C SER A 239 -7.68 -3.34 -11.27
N PHE A 240 -6.44 -2.90 -11.06
CA PHE A 240 -5.56 -2.41 -12.13
C PHE A 240 -4.14 -2.98 -11.94
N ALA A 241 -3.64 -3.71 -12.93
CA ALA A 241 -2.30 -4.27 -12.89
C ALA A 241 -1.54 -4.08 -14.21
N PRO A 242 -0.74 -3.01 -14.34
CA PRO A 242 0.26 -2.90 -15.38
C PRO A 242 1.47 -3.78 -15.02
N ILE A 243 1.94 -4.58 -15.98
CA ILE A 243 3.06 -5.51 -15.80
C ILE A 243 4.10 -5.23 -16.89
N HIS A 244 5.37 -5.07 -16.50
CA HIS A 244 6.46 -4.70 -17.44
C HIS A 244 6.13 -3.43 -18.25
N CYS A 245 5.44 -2.47 -17.65
CA CYS A 245 5.05 -1.23 -18.31
C CYS A 245 5.98 -0.07 -17.94
N ASN A 246 6.03 0.92 -18.83
CA ASN A 246 6.83 2.13 -18.63
C ASN A 246 5.97 3.37 -18.88
N ASN A 247 6.18 4.44 -18.09
CA ASN A 247 5.37 5.66 -18.13
C ASN A 247 3.88 5.37 -17.95
N VAL A 248 3.50 5.02 -16.73
CA VAL A 248 2.13 4.69 -16.31
C VAL A 248 1.56 5.82 -15.50
N LEU A 249 0.35 6.26 -15.83
CA LEU A 249 -0.42 7.24 -15.06
C LEU A 249 -1.75 6.65 -14.60
N VAL A 250 -2.06 6.82 -13.30
CA VAL A 250 -3.40 6.59 -12.76
C VAL A 250 -3.83 7.88 -12.07
N GLU A 251 -4.90 8.52 -12.54
CA GLU A 251 -5.27 9.84 -12.04
C GLU A 251 -6.76 10.05 -11.84
N ASN A 252 -7.15 10.45 -10.63
CA ASN A 252 -8.49 10.90 -10.20
C ASN A 252 -9.61 9.85 -10.28
N VAL A 253 -9.33 8.62 -10.62
CA VAL A 253 -10.31 7.52 -10.67
C VAL A 253 -10.58 6.94 -9.29
N THR A 254 -11.77 6.34 -9.14
CA THR A 254 -12.16 5.61 -7.93
C THR A 254 -12.20 4.11 -8.20
N PHE A 255 -11.55 3.33 -7.32
CA PHE A 255 -11.67 1.88 -7.26
C PHE A 255 -12.63 1.50 -6.14
N ASP A 256 -13.60 0.67 -6.45
CA ASP A 256 -14.74 0.37 -5.58
C ASP A 256 -15.00 -1.15 -5.55
N HIS A 257 -15.25 -1.70 -4.35
CA HIS A 257 -15.60 -3.11 -4.16
C HIS A 257 -14.67 -4.11 -4.85
N SER A 258 -13.35 -3.92 -4.77
CA SER A 258 -12.40 -4.85 -5.37
C SER A 258 -12.47 -6.26 -4.76
N LEU A 259 -12.09 -7.27 -5.54
CA LEU A 259 -11.98 -8.65 -5.06
C LEU A 259 -10.65 -8.94 -4.38
N TYR A 260 -9.63 -8.20 -4.74
CA TYR A 260 -8.24 -8.39 -4.35
C TYR A 260 -7.51 -7.03 -4.35
N TRP A 261 -6.21 -6.98 -4.45
CA TRP A 261 -5.40 -5.75 -4.50
C TRP A 261 -5.91 -4.77 -5.57
N ASN A 262 -5.92 -3.49 -5.25
CA ASN A 262 -6.51 -2.48 -6.14
C ASN A 262 -5.55 -2.04 -7.25
N VAL A 263 -4.53 -1.26 -6.94
CA VAL A 263 -3.60 -0.69 -7.94
C VAL A 263 -2.22 -1.31 -7.77
N VAL A 264 -1.78 -2.10 -8.75
CA VAL A 264 -0.61 -2.96 -8.60
C VAL A 264 0.35 -2.86 -9.78
N PRO A 265 1.20 -1.83 -9.83
CA PRO A 265 2.28 -1.79 -10.81
C PRO A 265 3.31 -2.88 -10.51
N GLN A 266 3.55 -3.76 -11.49
CA GLN A 266 4.43 -4.92 -11.37
C GLN A 266 5.54 -4.82 -12.41
N TYR A 267 6.81 -4.82 -11.99
CA TYR A 267 7.95 -4.66 -12.89
C TYR A 267 7.90 -3.38 -13.74
N CYS A 268 7.22 -2.35 -13.26
CA CYS A 268 7.08 -1.09 -13.98
C CYS A 268 8.24 -0.12 -13.71
N ASP A 269 8.40 0.83 -14.60
CA ASP A 269 9.30 1.97 -14.44
C ASP A 269 8.55 3.26 -14.77
N THR A 270 8.77 4.31 -13.97
CA THR A 270 8.11 5.61 -14.16
C THR A 270 6.60 5.48 -14.04
N VAL A 271 6.13 5.45 -12.80
CA VAL A 271 4.71 5.29 -12.44
C VAL A 271 4.23 6.49 -11.63
N ILE A 272 3.13 7.07 -12.04
CA ILE A 272 2.47 8.18 -11.33
C ILE A 272 1.06 7.73 -10.95
N ILE A 273 0.75 7.73 -9.65
CA ILE A 273 -0.56 7.42 -9.10
C ILE A 273 -0.99 8.60 -8.25
N ARG A 274 -2.02 9.34 -8.68
CA ARG A 274 -2.39 10.59 -8.02
C ARG A 274 -3.90 10.84 -8.02
N GLY A 275 -4.41 11.45 -6.94
CA GLY A 275 -5.83 11.74 -6.81
C GLY A 275 -6.74 10.51 -6.79
N VAL A 276 -6.18 9.32 -6.59
CA VAL A 276 -6.93 8.06 -6.61
C VAL A 276 -7.67 7.84 -5.31
N THR A 277 -8.91 7.38 -5.42
CA THR A 277 -9.71 6.92 -4.28
C THR A 277 -9.89 5.40 -4.34
N VAL A 278 -9.72 4.73 -3.21
CA VAL A 278 -10.02 3.30 -3.06
C VAL A 278 -11.07 3.14 -1.96
N ASN A 279 -12.19 2.46 -2.28
CA ASN A 279 -13.28 2.12 -1.37
C ASN A 279 -13.47 0.59 -1.39
N SER A 280 -12.63 -0.14 -0.70
CA SER A 280 -12.60 -1.62 -0.74
C SER A 280 -12.56 -2.25 0.64
N PHE A 281 -13.01 -1.53 1.67
CA PHE A 281 -13.15 -2.08 3.02
C PHE A 281 -14.27 -3.13 3.07
N GLY A 282 -14.08 -4.15 3.93
CA GLY A 282 -15.07 -5.22 4.17
C GLY A 282 -14.73 -6.56 3.53
N ARG A 283 -13.74 -6.62 2.64
CA ARG A 283 -13.23 -7.87 2.06
C ARG A 283 -11.73 -7.98 2.33
N GLY A 284 -11.29 -9.10 2.91
CA GLY A 284 -9.87 -9.36 3.15
C GLY A 284 -9.02 -9.36 1.88
N ARG A 285 -7.74 -8.95 2.00
CA ARG A 285 -6.77 -8.86 0.90
C ARG A 285 -7.11 -7.81 -0.16
N THR A 286 -7.80 -6.76 0.23
CA THR A 286 -8.04 -5.59 -0.64
C THR A 286 -7.05 -4.49 -0.30
N ASP A 287 -5.75 -4.77 -0.55
CA ASP A 287 -4.68 -3.80 -0.41
C ASP A 287 -4.96 -2.59 -1.33
N GLY A 288 -4.53 -1.40 -0.94
CA GLY A 288 -4.78 -0.18 -1.69
C GLY A 288 -3.89 -0.04 -2.92
N ILE A 289 -2.64 0.36 -2.71
CA ILE A 289 -1.63 0.50 -3.77
C ILE A 289 -0.43 -0.36 -3.41
N ASP A 290 -0.15 -1.37 -4.23
CA ASP A 290 0.96 -2.31 -4.07
C ASP A 290 2.02 -2.11 -5.15
N VAL A 291 3.09 -1.45 -4.82
CA VAL A 291 4.23 -1.31 -5.73
C VAL A 291 5.08 -2.56 -5.68
N GLU A 292 5.06 -3.38 -6.74
CA GLU A 292 5.75 -4.66 -6.79
C GLU A 292 6.93 -4.64 -7.77
N SER A 293 8.17 -4.74 -7.27
CA SER A 293 9.40 -4.81 -8.10
C SER A 293 9.47 -3.71 -9.16
N SER A 294 8.91 -2.55 -8.85
CA SER A 294 8.81 -1.37 -9.73
C SER A 294 9.68 -0.24 -9.21
N ARG A 295 10.05 0.70 -10.06
CA ARG A 295 10.91 1.80 -9.70
C ARG A 295 10.45 3.15 -10.25
N ASN A 296 10.94 4.23 -9.63
CA ASN A 296 10.61 5.60 -10.00
C ASN A 296 9.09 5.82 -9.92
N VAL A 297 8.54 5.70 -8.70
CA VAL A 297 7.10 5.73 -8.46
C VAL A 297 6.74 6.94 -7.60
N LEU A 298 5.78 7.74 -8.06
CA LEU A 298 5.15 8.81 -7.29
C LEU A 298 3.71 8.44 -6.97
N ILE A 299 3.37 8.48 -5.69
CA ILE A 299 2.00 8.32 -5.17
C ILE A 299 1.65 9.60 -4.42
N GLU A 300 0.63 10.34 -4.89
CA GLU A 300 0.27 11.60 -4.23
C GLU A 300 -1.23 11.88 -4.25
N TYR A 301 -1.73 12.55 -3.23
CA TYR A 301 -3.14 12.97 -3.08
C TYR A 301 -4.13 11.82 -3.17
N CYS A 302 -3.72 10.60 -2.82
CA CYS A 302 -4.59 9.42 -2.82
C CYS A 302 -5.31 9.25 -1.49
N THR A 303 -6.54 8.75 -1.52
CA THR A 303 -7.33 8.41 -0.32
C THR A 303 -7.72 6.93 -0.38
N LEU A 304 -7.25 6.15 0.59
CA LEU A 304 -7.42 4.69 0.60
C LEU A 304 -8.24 4.25 1.81
N ASP A 305 -9.31 3.52 1.56
CA ASP A 305 -10.15 2.85 2.55
C ASP A 305 -10.25 1.37 2.15
N CYS A 306 -9.41 0.54 2.75
CA CYS A 306 -9.23 -0.87 2.39
C CYS A 306 -9.24 -1.77 3.62
N GLN A 307 -9.26 -3.10 3.40
CA GLN A 307 -9.28 -4.07 4.50
C GLN A 307 -7.88 -4.59 4.84
N ASP A 308 -6.92 -4.48 3.92
CA ASP A 308 -5.53 -4.88 4.13
C ASP A 308 -4.59 -3.66 4.02
N ASP A 309 -3.34 -3.81 3.68
CA ASP A 309 -2.33 -2.75 3.69
C ASP A 309 -2.66 -1.62 2.68
N CYS A 310 -2.47 -0.34 3.06
CA CYS A 310 -2.85 0.80 2.20
C CYS A 310 -1.77 1.12 1.16
N PHE A 311 -0.62 1.67 1.57
CA PHE A 311 0.50 2.00 0.68
C PHE A 311 1.62 0.98 0.88
N THR A 312 1.80 0.07 -0.06
CA THR A 312 2.63 -1.11 0.18
C THR A 312 3.74 -1.26 -0.86
N MET A 313 4.96 -1.52 -0.41
CA MET A 313 6.13 -1.85 -1.22
C MET A 313 6.44 -3.33 -1.07
N LYS A 314 6.44 -4.05 -2.18
CA LYS A 314 6.68 -5.51 -2.25
C LYS A 314 7.73 -5.83 -3.31
N SER A 315 8.48 -6.91 -3.12
CA SER A 315 9.53 -7.30 -4.06
C SER A 315 9.74 -8.82 -4.06
N ARG A 316 8.73 -9.55 -4.51
CA ARG A 316 8.77 -11.01 -4.72
C ARG A 316 9.02 -11.86 -3.47
N ARG A 317 8.91 -13.17 -3.67
CA ARG A 317 9.06 -14.21 -2.64
C ARG A 317 10.09 -15.24 -3.01
N GLY A 318 10.70 -15.83 -1.97
CA GLY A 318 11.46 -17.06 -2.04
C GLY A 318 12.67 -17.02 -2.96
N GLU A 319 13.08 -18.19 -3.41
CA GLU A 319 14.27 -18.37 -4.25
C GLU A 319 14.13 -17.70 -5.61
N GLU A 320 13.01 -17.88 -6.28
CA GLU A 320 12.74 -17.23 -7.57
C GLU A 320 12.85 -15.70 -7.45
N GLY A 321 12.32 -15.12 -6.35
CA GLY A 321 12.44 -13.70 -6.08
C GLY A 321 13.87 -13.23 -5.88
N ARG A 322 14.70 -14.01 -5.20
CA ARG A 322 16.13 -13.71 -5.02
C ARG A 322 16.91 -13.83 -6.33
N ASN A 323 16.61 -14.82 -7.14
CA ASN A 323 17.29 -15.06 -8.41
C ASN A 323 16.99 -13.95 -9.43
N ILE A 324 15.73 -13.52 -9.54
CA ILE A 324 15.33 -12.39 -10.40
C ILE A 324 15.90 -11.07 -9.87
N ASN A 325 16.03 -10.93 -8.54
CA ASN A 325 16.70 -9.82 -7.87
C ASN A 325 16.27 -8.43 -8.40
N ARG A 326 14.98 -8.22 -8.60
CA ARG A 326 14.43 -6.94 -9.06
C ARG A 326 13.74 -6.23 -7.88
N PRO A 327 14.35 -5.17 -7.35
CA PRO A 327 13.82 -4.45 -6.19
C PRO A 327 12.60 -3.60 -6.52
N THR A 328 11.90 -3.19 -5.47
CA THR A 328 11.07 -1.98 -5.45
C THR A 328 11.93 -0.84 -4.96
N GLU A 329 12.08 0.20 -5.76
CA GLU A 329 13.01 1.29 -5.44
C GLU A 329 12.58 2.66 -5.97
N ASN A 330 13.06 3.72 -5.32
CA ASN A 330 12.76 5.11 -5.67
C ASN A 330 11.25 5.36 -5.67
N VAL A 331 10.63 5.24 -4.50
CA VAL A 331 9.18 5.46 -4.31
C VAL A 331 8.96 6.65 -3.38
N VAL A 332 8.18 7.61 -3.82
CA VAL A 332 7.71 8.74 -3.02
C VAL A 332 6.21 8.64 -2.82
N VAL A 333 5.77 8.66 -1.57
CA VAL A 333 4.35 8.72 -1.16
C VAL A 333 4.16 10.02 -0.40
N ARG A 334 3.30 10.91 -0.90
CA ARG A 334 3.09 12.21 -0.26
C ARG A 334 1.65 12.72 -0.36
N HIS A 335 1.24 13.53 0.62
CA HIS A 335 -0.09 14.17 0.66
C HIS A 335 -1.24 13.15 0.55
N CYS A 336 -1.05 11.96 1.09
CA CYS A 336 -1.97 10.84 0.99
C CYS A 336 -2.72 10.59 2.30
N ILE A 337 -3.87 9.94 2.20
CA ILE A 337 -4.72 9.59 3.33
C ILE A 337 -4.98 8.07 3.31
N ALA A 338 -4.72 7.39 4.42
CA ALA A 338 -5.19 6.04 4.69
C ALA A 338 -6.28 6.11 5.76
N LEU A 339 -7.52 5.73 5.43
CA LEU A 339 -8.64 5.79 6.38
C LEU A 339 -8.73 4.53 7.22
N ARG A 340 -8.82 3.35 6.60
CA ARG A 340 -8.84 2.05 7.27
C ARG A 340 -7.92 1.10 6.52
N GLY A 341 -7.47 0.06 7.20
CA GLY A 341 -6.60 -0.97 6.62
C GLY A 341 -5.68 -1.59 7.64
N ALA A 342 -4.96 -2.63 7.25
CA ALA A 342 -4.01 -3.28 8.13
C ALA A 342 -2.81 -2.38 8.47
N SER A 343 -2.43 -1.48 7.57
CA SER A 343 -1.35 -0.52 7.84
C SER A 343 -1.38 0.67 6.88
N GLY A 344 -0.91 1.84 7.34
CA GLY A 344 -0.79 3.05 6.51
C GLY A 344 0.30 2.90 5.45
N ILE A 345 1.57 2.93 5.84
CA ILE A 345 2.73 2.69 4.96
C ILE A 345 3.42 1.37 5.32
N VAL A 346 3.72 0.53 4.32
CA VAL A 346 4.22 -0.83 4.53
C VAL A 346 5.37 -1.17 3.60
N CYS A 347 6.40 -1.84 4.14
CA CYS A 347 7.41 -2.56 3.37
C CYS A 347 7.32 -4.06 3.67
N GLY A 348 7.01 -4.88 2.66
CA GLY A 348 6.95 -6.35 2.78
C GLY A 348 5.51 -6.92 2.86
N THR A 349 5.35 -8.26 3.16
CA THR A 349 6.38 -9.25 3.51
C THR A 349 7.25 -9.73 2.34
N GLU A 350 6.89 -9.44 1.13
CA GLU A 350 7.60 -9.83 -0.09
C GLU A 350 8.84 -8.95 -0.24
N THR A 351 10.01 -9.45 0.23
CA THR A 351 11.25 -8.67 0.27
C THR A 351 12.40 -9.30 -0.51
N SER A 352 12.15 -10.41 -1.21
CA SER A 352 13.23 -11.25 -1.78
C SER A 352 14.09 -10.53 -2.83
N GLY A 353 13.50 -9.60 -3.61
CA GLY A 353 14.23 -8.77 -4.57
C GLY A 353 14.80 -7.46 -3.99
N GLY A 354 14.53 -7.17 -2.72
CA GLY A 354 14.93 -5.92 -2.06
C GLY A 354 13.91 -4.79 -2.17
N ILE A 355 13.88 -3.93 -1.15
CA ILE A 355 13.07 -2.70 -1.11
C ILE A 355 13.99 -1.58 -0.65
N ARG A 356 14.10 -0.49 -1.42
CA ARG A 356 15.03 0.60 -1.07
C ARG A 356 14.61 1.95 -1.62
N ASN A 357 15.09 3.02 -0.98
CA ASN A 357 14.77 4.39 -1.36
C ASN A 357 13.26 4.63 -1.34
N ILE A 358 12.66 4.47 -0.17
CA ILE A 358 11.23 4.72 0.06
C ILE A 358 11.10 5.98 0.90
N TYR A 359 10.33 6.95 0.43
CA TYR A 359 10.07 8.18 1.16
C TYR A 359 8.57 8.43 1.26
N CYS A 360 8.03 8.38 2.49
CA CYS A 360 6.65 8.71 2.79
C CYS A 360 6.62 9.97 3.64
N HIS A 361 5.89 11.00 3.19
CA HIS A 361 5.81 12.25 3.93
C HIS A 361 4.50 13.02 3.71
N ASP A 362 4.18 13.93 4.63
CA ASP A 362 2.96 14.75 4.58
C ASP A 362 1.68 13.91 4.42
N CYS A 363 1.55 12.80 5.16
CA CYS A 363 0.43 11.89 5.06
C CYS A 363 -0.39 11.80 6.35
N LEU A 364 -1.67 11.44 6.21
CA LEU A 364 -2.59 11.17 7.29
C LEU A 364 -3.00 9.68 7.29
N PHE A 365 -2.81 9.00 8.42
CA PHE A 365 -3.30 7.64 8.64
C PHE A 365 -4.34 7.66 9.76
N ASP A 366 -5.60 7.32 9.44
CA ASP A 366 -6.72 7.44 10.40
C ASP A 366 -7.54 6.15 10.43
N GLY A 367 -7.40 5.38 11.52
CA GLY A 367 -8.15 4.14 11.71
C GLY A 367 -7.48 2.88 11.16
N THR A 368 -6.19 2.91 10.81
CA THR A 368 -5.45 1.71 10.40
C THR A 368 -5.02 0.88 11.62
N ASP A 369 -4.82 -0.43 11.44
CA ASP A 369 -4.29 -1.28 12.52
C ASP A 369 -2.90 -0.82 12.96
N GLN A 370 -2.06 -0.39 12.02
CA GLN A 370 -0.72 0.11 12.27
C GLN A 370 -0.46 1.34 11.38
N ALA A 371 0.26 2.33 11.89
CA ALA A 371 0.58 3.49 11.06
C ALA A 371 1.75 3.18 10.11
N ILE A 372 2.89 2.73 10.66
CA ILE A 372 4.12 2.44 9.91
C ILE A 372 4.50 0.98 10.16
N ARG A 373 4.71 0.22 9.08
CA ARG A 373 5.01 -1.20 9.20
C ARG A 373 6.12 -1.66 8.25
N LEU A 374 7.17 -2.30 8.80
CA LEU A 374 8.17 -3.04 8.04
C LEU A 374 8.07 -4.50 8.44
N LYS A 375 7.78 -5.38 7.49
CA LYS A 375 7.54 -6.79 7.76
C LYS A 375 8.29 -7.69 6.78
N THR A 376 8.88 -8.76 7.30
CA THR A 376 9.52 -9.80 6.50
C THR A 376 9.57 -11.10 7.31
N ARG A 377 10.16 -12.13 6.79
CA ARG A 377 10.38 -13.38 7.51
C ARG A 377 11.56 -14.16 6.94
N ARG A 378 12.03 -15.16 7.69
CA ARG A 378 12.98 -16.16 7.17
C ARG A 378 12.50 -16.73 5.83
N THR A 379 13.39 -17.18 4.99
CA THR A 379 13.17 -17.65 3.62
C THR A 379 12.96 -16.55 2.57
N ARG A 380 12.59 -15.33 2.99
CA ARG A 380 12.47 -14.20 2.04
C ARG A 380 13.83 -13.77 1.50
N GLY A 381 14.83 -13.59 2.37
CA GLY A 381 16.06 -12.90 1.98
C GLY A 381 15.79 -11.45 1.61
N GLY A 382 16.67 -10.88 0.79
CA GLY A 382 16.59 -9.48 0.37
C GLY A 382 16.88 -8.48 1.47
N THR A 383 16.93 -7.21 1.11
CA THR A 383 17.20 -6.11 2.05
C THR A 383 16.13 -5.04 1.90
N THR A 384 15.52 -4.66 3.01
CA THR A 384 14.72 -3.44 3.12
C THR A 384 15.61 -2.36 3.74
N GLU A 385 15.90 -1.30 2.99
CA GLU A 385 16.83 -0.27 3.42
C GLU A 385 16.53 1.11 2.83
N ARG A 386 17.06 2.15 3.48
CA ARG A 386 16.86 3.54 3.08
C ARG A 386 15.38 3.85 2.95
N VAL A 387 14.68 3.73 4.09
CA VAL A 387 13.26 4.05 4.25
C VAL A 387 13.14 5.28 5.13
N TRP A 388 12.54 6.33 4.61
CA TRP A 388 12.25 7.57 5.34
C TRP A 388 10.74 7.75 5.48
N VAL A 389 10.31 8.06 6.69
CA VAL A 389 8.90 8.37 7.00
C VAL A 389 8.89 9.64 7.83
N ASN A 390 8.43 10.73 7.25
CA ASN A 390 8.47 12.05 7.86
C ASN A 390 7.11 12.74 7.79
N ASP A 391 6.86 13.66 8.72
CA ASP A 391 5.68 14.53 8.67
C ASP A 391 4.37 13.76 8.56
N ILE A 392 4.19 12.77 9.44
CA ILE A 392 3.02 11.89 9.47
C ILE A 392 2.11 12.27 10.64
N GLU A 393 0.84 12.47 10.34
CA GLU A 393 -0.24 12.46 11.32
C GLU A 393 -0.91 11.09 11.31
N ALA A 394 -0.93 10.39 12.45
CA ALA A 394 -1.57 9.09 12.60
C ALA A 394 -2.59 9.16 13.75
N ARG A 395 -3.85 8.80 13.48
CA ARG A 395 -4.95 8.87 14.45
C ARG A 395 -5.72 7.56 14.50
N ASN A 396 -6.32 7.28 15.68
CA ASN A 396 -7.17 6.12 15.85
C ASN A 396 -6.50 4.80 15.45
N ILE A 397 -5.19 4.69 15.68
CA ILE A 397 -4.41 3.50 15.34
C ILE A 397 -4.80 2.37 16.29
N LEU A 398 -5.19 1.21 15.73
CA LEU A 398 -5.79 0.15 16.54
C LEU A 398 -4.74 -0.64 17.34
N HIS A 399 -3.53 -0.82 16.82
CA HIS A 399 -2.50 -1.65 17.43
C HIS A 399 -1.19 -0.90 17.66
N TYR A 400 -0.35 -0.76 16.63
CA TYR A 400 1.00 -0.22 16.77
C TYR A 400 1.17 1.08 15.98
N GLY A 401 1.76 2.08 16.61
CA GLY A 401 2.23 3.26 15.88
C GLY A 401 3.31 2.89 14.87
N ILE A 402 4.38 2.26 15.34
CA ILE A 402 5.50 1.78 14.51
C ILE A 402 5.70 0.29 14.77
N CYS A 403 5.70 -0.53 13.73
CA CYS A 403 5.90 -1.97 13.82
C CYS A 403 6.97 -2.46 12.84
N VAL A 404 8.04 -3.03 13.39
CA VAL A 404 9.04 -3.77 12.62
C VAL A 404 8.97 -5.23 13.04
N ASP A 405 8.66 -6.13 12.10
CA ASP A 405 8.46 -7.54 12.39
C ASP A 405 9.18 -8.42 11.35
N MET A 406 10.28 -9.03 11.75
CA MET A 406 11.06 -9.97 10.93
C MET A 406 10.69 -11.44 11.17
N LEU A 407 9.70 -11.70 12.05
CA LEU A 407 9.24 -13.05 12.36
C LEU A 407 7.97 -13.45 11.56
N GLY A 408 7.42 -12.53 10.78
CA GLY A 408 6.08 -12.62 10.23
C GLY A 408 5.05 -12.02 11.20
N SER A 409 3.78 -11.91 10.84
CA SER A 409 2.81 -11.45 11.84
C SER A 409 2.55 -12.55 12.88
N LEU A 410 2.66 -12.24 14.17
CA LEU A 410 2.39 -13.19 15.26
C LEU A 410 1.01 -13.86 15.18
N ARG A 411 0.03 -13.19 14.58
CA ARG A 411 -1.29 -13.77 14.31
C ARG A 411 -1.23 -14.92 13.31
N TRP A 412 -0.31 -14.86 12.36
CA TRP A 412 -0.05 -15.91 11.37
C TRP A 412 0.90 -16.98 11.88
N GLU A 413 1.85 -16.64 12.76
CA GLU A 413 2.80 -17.60 13.33
C GLU A 413 2.12 -18.66 14.19
N GLY A 414 1.19 -18.29 15.06
CA GLY A 414 0.45 -19.23 15.89
C GLY A 414 -0.36 -20.25 15.06
N GLU A 415 -0.86 -19.82 13.91
CA GLU A 415 -1.68 -20.66 13.02
C GLU A 415 -0.84 -21.36 11.94
N LEU A 416 0.17 -20.69 11.39
CA LEU A 416 1.09 -21.25 10.39
C LEU A 416 2.15 -22.16 11.01
N SER A 417 2.66 -21.86 12.19
CA SER A 417 3.61 -22.77 12.87
C SER A 417 2.95 -24.07 13.33
N ARG A 418 1.66 -24.06 13.65
CA ARG A 418 0.89 -25.28 13.94
C ARG A 418 0.57 -26.10 12.69
N ARG A 419 0.36 -25.45 11.53
CA ARG A 419 -0.02 -26.10 10.27
C ARG A 419 1.17 -26.39 9.36
N HIS A 420 2.26 -25.65 9.50
CA HIS A 420 3.48 -25.80 8.69
C HIS A 420 4.72 -25.57 9.56
N PRO A 421 5.09 -26.56 10.39
CA PRO A 421 6.26 -26.48 11.26
C PRO A 421 7.55 -26.17 10.49
N ASP A 422 7.62 -26.53 9.20
CA ASP A 422 8.81 -26.36 8.36
C ASP A 422 9.11 -24.91 7.97
N MET A 423 8.13 -24.00 8.03
CA MET A 423 8.36 -22.61 7.64
C MET A 423 9.11 -21.77 8.69
N ASN A 424 9.08 -22.21 9.94
CA ASN A 424 9.85 -21.64 11.04
C ASN A 424 11.00 -22.54 11.51
N ASN A 425 11.18 -23.68 10.86
CA ASN A 425 12.17 -24.65 11.29
C ASN A 425 13.57 -24.19 10.88
N ARG A 426 14.50 -24.19 11.85
CA ARG A 426 15.92 -23.93 11.61
C ARG A 426 16.50 -24.87 10.54
N SER A 427 15.99 -26.08 10.40
CA SER A 427 16.45 -27.04 9.39
C SER A 427 16.24 -26.58 7.95
N SER A 428 15.21 -25.79 7.65
CA SER A 428 15.05 -25.18 6.32
C SER A 428 16.04 -24.05 6.05
N LEU A 429 16.56 -23.41 7.12
CA LEU A 429 17.64 -22.41 7.02
C LEU A 429 18.99 -23.05 6.78
N ASP A 430 19.23 -24.22 7.33
CA ASP A 430 20.50 -24.95 7.13
C ASP A 430 20.68 -25.37 5.67
N THR A 431 19.59 -25.59 4.93
CA THR A 431 19.61 -25.89 3.49
C THR A 431 19.67 -24.65 2.59
N LEU A 432 19.03 -23.52 3.00
CA LEU A 432 18.94 -22.30 2.20
C LEU A 432 20.08 -21.30 2.47
N GLY A 433 20.78 -21.46 3.60
CA GLY A 433 21.92 -20.63 4.00
C GLY A 433 21.55 -19.16 4.30
N ALA A 434 22.57 -18.35 4.52
CA ALA A 434 22.46 -16.96 4.94
C ALA A 434 21.73 -16.03 3.91
N ILE A 435 21.63 -16.45 2.66
CA ILE A 435 20.98 -15.68 1.59
C ILE A 435 19.46 -15.59 1.79
N ALA A 436 18.87 -16.54 2.48
CA ALA A 436 17.44 -16.57 2.77
C ALA A 436 17.05 -15.74 4.01
N ILE A 437 18.02 -15.19 4.74
CA ILE A 437 17.80 -14.37 5.92
C ILE A 437 17.65 -12.90 5.49
N PRO A 438 16.46 -12.28 5.67
CA PRO A 438 16.25 -10.90 5.27
C PRO A 438 17.01 -9.90 6.14
N THR A 439 17.19 -8.71 5.62
CA THR A 439 17.81 -7.59 6.35
C THR A 439 16.83 -6.39 6.36
N ILE A 440 16.73 -5.73 7.53
CA ILE A 440 16.10 -4.40 7.65
C ILE A 440 17.15 -3.47 8.25
N ARG A 441 17.46 -2.37 7.55
CA ARG A 441 18.43 -1.37 8.00
C ARG A 441 18.18 0.01 7.42
N SER A 442 18.82 1.02 7.99
CA SER A 442 18.80 2.41 7.50
C SER A 442 17.36 2.92 7.35
N VAL A 443 16.63 2.92 8.47
CA VAL A 443 15.24 3.39 8.58
C VAL A 443 15.24 4.67 9.40
N TYR A 444 14.61 5.71 8.87
CA TYR A 444 14.59 7.04 9.46
C TYR A 444 13.14 7.51 9.60
N ILE A 445 12.68 7.69 10.84
CA ILE A 445 11.32 8.14 11.15
C ILE A 445 11.45 9.45 11.93
N ASN A 446 10.87 10.51 11.40
CA ASN A 446 10.98 11.83 12.01
C ASN A 446 9.71 12.66 11.84
N ASN A 447 9.42 13.53 12.81
CA ASN A 447 8.24 14.38 12.85
C ASN A 447 6.92 13.59 12.63
N VAL A 448 6.69 12.59 13.49
CA VAL A 448 5.52 11.72 13.44
C VAL A 448 4.68 11.94 14.69
N HIS A 449 3.41 12.29 14.49
CA HIS A 449 2.43 12.41 15.56
C HIS A 449 1.47 11.24 15.51
N ILE A 450 1.38 10.47 16.63
CA ILE A 450 0.51 9.30 16.74
C ILE A 450 -0.47 9.49 17.89
N ASP A 451 -1.74 9.71 17.56
CA ASP A 451 -2.82 9.81 18.55
C ASP A 451 -3.65 8.53 18.58
N GLY A 452 -3.64 7.87 19.76
CA GLY A 452 -4.53 6.76 20.04
C GLY A 452 -4.08 5.42 19.49
N CYS A 453 -2.85 4.98 19.76
CA CYS A 453 -2.42 3.59 19.52
C CYS A 453 -2.46 2.76 20.81
N ARG A 454 -2.50 1.41 20.67
CA ARG A 454 -2.36 0.48 21.79
C ARG A 454 -0.91 0.41 22.28
N SER A 455 0.06 0.45 21.37
CA SER A 455 1.48 0.47 21.67
C SER A 455 2.21 1.32 20.63
N PHE A 456 3.09 2.19 21.12
CA PHE A 456 3.84 3.09 20.25
C PHE A 456 4.79 2.35 19.29
N LEU A 457 5.57 1.41 19.83
CA LEU A 457 6.66 0.78 19.10
C LEU A 457 6.72 -0.72 19.34
N LYS A 458 6.90 -1.48 18.25
CA LYS A 458 7.25 -2.90 18.26
C LYS A 458 8.41 -3.14 17.30
N ILE A 459 9.53 -3.68 17.78
CA ILE A 459 10.64 -4.09 16.93
C ILE A 459 11.05 -5.53 17.25
N LEU A 460 10.80 -6.43 16.31
CA LEU A 460 11.19 -7.83 16.37
C LEU A 460 12.18 -8.17 15.25
N GLY A 461 13.44 -8.25 15.59
CA GLY A 461 14.51 -8.74 14.71
C GLY A 461 14.67 -10.26 14.80
N LEU A 462 15.46 -10.81 13.88
CA LEU A 462 15.87 -12.21 13.92
C LEU A 462 17.12 -12.36 14.83
N PRO A 463 17.25 -13.47 15.57
CA PRO A 463 18.48 -13.73 16.36
C PRO A 463 19.75 -13.66 15.50
N GLU A 464 19.71 -14.21 14.31
CA GLU A 464 20.81 -14.26 13.34
C GLU A 464 20.99 -12.97 12.55
N ARG A 465 19.96 -12.09 12.52
CA ARG A 465 20.01 -10.80 11.82
C ARG A 465 19.12 -9.76 12.50
N LYS A 466 19.73 -8.93 13.29
CA LYS A 466 19.04 -7.84 13.99
C LYS A 466 18.70 -6.70 13.03
N VAL A 467 17.66 -5.93 13.34
CA VAL A 467 17.41 -4.62 12.72
C VAL A 467 18.58 -3.69 13.02
N LYS A 468 19.08 -2.95 12.03
CA LYS A 468 20.22 -2.05 12.17
C LYS A 468 19.88 -0.64 11.69
N ASP A 469 20.62 0.34 12.21
CA ASP A 469 20.54 1.73 11.76
C ASP A 469 19.09 2.23 11.70
N PHE A 470 18.38 2.07 12.83
CA PHE A 470 17.00 2.46 12.99
C PHE A 470 16.92 3.74 13.82
N PHE A 471 16.53 4.84 13.20
CA PHE A 471 16.54 6.17 13.79
C PHE A 471 15.10 6.68 13.95
N ILE A 472 14.78 7.09 15.16
CA ILE A 472 13.54 7.78 15.50
C ILE A 472 13.92 9.16 16.00
N GLY A 473 13.52 10.20 15.28
CA GLY A 473 13.73 11.59 15.65
C GLY A 473 12.57 12.13 16.51
N ILE A 474 11.97 13.24 16.09
CA ILE A 474 10.84 13.85 16.81
C ILE A 474 9.60 12.97 16.59
N VAL A 475 9.07 12.39 17.66
CA VAL A 475 7.81 11.65 17.64
C VAL A 475 6.99 12.02 18.86
N ALA A 476 5.78 12.51 18.64
CA ALA A 476 4.77 12.71 19.68
C ALA A 476 3.75 11.57 19.62
N PHE A 477 3.35 11.03 20.75
CA PHE A 477 2.36 9.96 20.78
C PHE A 477 1.44 10.04 22.00
N VAL A 478 0.19 9.59 21.82
CA VAL A 478 -0.79 9.39 22.88
C VAL A 478 -1.24 7.92 22.84
N VAL A 479 -1.05 7.21 23.94
CA VAL A 479 -1.53 5.84 24.10
C VAL A 479 -2.88 5.87 24.77
N ARG A 480 -3.92 5.31 24.10
CA ARG A 480 -5.27 5.19 24.67
C ARG A 480 -5.36 3.88 25.47
N ASN A 481 -5.73 4.01 26.75
CA ASN A 481 -6.03 2.92 27.70
C ASN A 481 -4.89 1.92 27.95
N TRP A 482 -4.15 2.16 29.02
CA TRP A 482 -3.41 1.12 29.70
C TRP A 482 -4.40 0.26 30.52
N ASP A 483 -5.09 -0.67 29.89
CA ASP A 483 -5.66 -1.78 30.62
C ASP A 483 -4.49 -2.68 31.04
N TRP A 484 -4.11 -2.56 32.31
CA TRP A 484 -3.26 -3.53 32.96
C TRP A 484 -4.06 -4.84 33.07
N PHE A 485 -4.01 -5.66 32.03
CA PHE A 485 -4.39 -7.06 32.18
C PHE A 485 -3.34 -7.71 33.09
N ALA A 486 -3.71 -7.87 34.36
CA ALA A 486 -3.03 -8.82 35.21
C ALA A 486 -2.98 -10.15 34.49
N MET A 487 -1.78 -10.67 34.23
CA MET A 487 -1.63 -12.05 33.81
C MET A 487 -2.33 -12.92 34.86
N PRO A 488 -3.21 -13.86 34.44
CA PRO A 488 -3.72 -14.80 35.41
C PRO A 488 -2.52 -15.57 35.97
N SER A 489 -2.35 -15.47 37.28
CA SER A 489 -1.39 -16.27 38.00
C SER A 489 -1.68 -17.74 37.70
N SER A 490 -0.70 -18.43 37.09
CA SER A 490 -0.73 -19.87 36.94
C SER A 490 -0.91 -20.49 38.34
N SER A 491 -2.08 -20.96 38.65
CA SER A 491 -2.31 -21.89 39.75
C SER A 491 -2.17 -23.31 39.19
N THR A 492 -1.10 -23.93 39.65
CA THR A 492 -0.83 -25.39 39.77
C THR A 492 -1.40 -26.30 38.70
#